data_408444dd12ad1490f167bb69078eeced
#
_entry.id   408444dd12ad1490f167bb69078eeced
#
_cell.length_a   1.000
_cell.length_b   1.000
_cell.length_c   1.000
_cell.angle_alpha   90.00
_cell.angle_beta   90.00
_cell.angle_gamma   90.00
#
_symmetry.space_group_name_H-M   'P 1'
#
loop_
_entity.id
_entity.type
_entity.pdbx_description
1 polymer ?
#
loop_
_entity_poly.entity_id
_entity_poly.type
_entity_poly.pdbx_seq_one_letter_code
_entity_poly.pdbx_strand_id
1 'polypeptide(L)'
;MSSFPKNIGISVLTGFLGSGKTTVLTSLIKQKQMANAAIIINEFGEVGLDHDLIETTDEKVIELQNGCICCTIQGDLKTTLLNLLKKMEKGDVSPFNHVIIETTGLADPVPIIHTLMTSLDLQRIYSIDGVITVVDAINGDSTYNAHEEAVKQTAFADRIILSKTDIADKGTVDALTKRIKSINPKVTIIKSDKNSLPVSKLLGLNDYNPQNKEWKVREWLSLIHI
;
A
#
# COMPACT_ATOMS: atom_id res chain seq x y z
N MET A 1 15.64 14.13 25.11
CA MET A 1 15.12 14.55 23.78
C MET A 1 15.10 13.30 22.92
N SER A 2 13.96 12.66 22.70
CA SER A 2 13.85 11.46 21.88
C SER A 2 14.13 11.84 20.42
N SER A 3 15.19 11.27 19.86
CA SER A 3 15.49 11.42 18.43
C SER A 3 14.58 10.47 17.66
N PHE A 4 13.37 10.92 17.35
CA PHE A 4 12.54 10.21 16.37
C PHE A 4 13.34 10.02 15.07
N PRO A 5 13.25 8.85 14.42
CA PRO A 5 13.65 8.77 13.04
C PRO A 5 12.78 9.79 12.28
N LYS A 6 13.38 10.87 11.83
CA LYS A 6 12.69 11.84 10.99
C LYS A 6 12.49 11.19 9.64
N ASN A 7 11.26 11.21 9.15
CA ASN A 7 10.93 10.80 7.80
C ASN A 7 10.74 9.28 7.60
N ILE A 8 9.84 8.67 8.38
CA ILE A 8 9.40 7.29 8.11
C ILE A 8 8.51 7.29 6.87
N GLY A 9 8.91 6.56 5.82
CA GLY A 9 8.15 6.46 4.59
C GLY A 9 6.85 5.68 4.78
N ILE A 10 5.74 6.14 4.20
CA ILE A 10 4.47 5.39 4.13
C ILE A 10 4.13 5.09 2.69
N SER A 11 3.99 3.81 2.36
CA SER A 11 3.41 3.34 1.10
C SER A 11 2.00 2.79 1.34
N VAL A 12 1.05 3.19 0.50
CA VAL A 12 -0.31 2.65 0.50
C VAL A 12 -0.41 1.56 -0.56
N LEU A 13 -0.70 0.32 -0.14
CA LEU A 13 -0.93 -0.81 -1.02
C LEU A 13 -2.43 -1.02 -1.20
N THR A 14 -2.92 -0.80 -2.39
CA THR A 14 -4.34 -0.94 -2.76
C THR A 14 -4.51 -1.81 -4.01
N GLY A 15 -5.73 -2.00 -4.45
CA GLY A 15 -6.09 -2.78 -5.63
C GLY A 15 -7.40 -3.50 -5.41
N PHE A 16 -8.13 -3.80 -6.46
CA PHE A 16 -9.46 -4.38 -6.39
C PHE A 16 -9.48 -5.78 -5.76
N LEU A 17 -10.66 -6.29 -5.41
CA LEU A 17 -10.84 -7.63 -4.86
C LEU A 17 -10.24 -8.68 -5.81
N GLY A 18 -9.52 -9.66 -5.26
CA GLY A 18 -8.88 -10.73 -6.03
C GLY A 18 -7.69 -10.31 -6.89
N SER A 19 -7.24 -9.05 -6.83
CA SER A 19 -6.08 -8.57 -7.58
C SER A 19 -4.74 -9.18 -7.14
N GLY A 20 -4.70 -9.83 -5.97
CA GLY A 20 -3.48 -10.46 -5.44
C GLY A 20 -2.68 -9.59 -4.48
N LYS A 21 -3.28 -8.59 -3.83
CA LYS A 21 -2.63 -7.71 -2.82
C LYS A 21 -1.91 -8.51 -1.74
N THR A 22 -2.62 -9.44 -1.10
CA THR A 22 -2.08 -10.27 -0.02
C THR A 22 -0.92 -11.14 -0.50
N THR A 23 -1.00 -11.68 -1.73
CA THR A 23 0.11 -12.43 -2.35
C THR A 23 1.34 -11.54 -2.56
N VAL A 24 1.13 -10.33 -3.09
CA VAL A 24 2.18 -9.33 -3.26
C VAL A 24 2.80 -8.97 -1.91
N LEU A 25 1.97 -8.65 -0.92
CA LEU A 25 2.44 -8.29 0.43
C LEU A 25 3.24 -9.42 1.06
N THR A 26 2.74 -10.66 1.01
CA THR A 26 3.44 -11.85 1.52
C THR A 26 4.80 -12.06 0.83
N SER A 27 4.87 -11.82 -0.49
CA SER A 27 6.13 -11.90 -1.23
C SER A 27 7.11 -10.79 -0.83
N LEU A 28 6.63 -9.59 -0.53
CA LEU A 28 7.47 -8.49 -0.03
C LEU A 28 8.00 -8.77 1.37
N ILE A 29 7.14 -9.20 2.28
CA ILE A 29 7.49 -9.47 3.69
C ILE A 29 8.65 -10.48 3.80
N LYS A 30 8.70 -11.47 2.93
CA LYS A 30 9.78 -12.49 2.93
C LYS A 30 11.16 -11.95 2.54
N GLN A 31 11.26 -10.73 2.02
CA GLN A 31 12.54 -10.16 1.60
C GLN A 31 13.25 -9.48 2.76
N LYS A 32 14.58 -9.65 2.86
CA LYS A 32 15.39 -9.06 3.95
C LYS A 32 15.27 -7.54 4.05
N GLN A 33 14.98 -6.87 2.94
CA GLN A 33 14.81 -5.40 2.91
C GLN A 33 13.57 -4.93 3.69
N MET A 34 12.64 -5.86 3.99
CA MET A 34 11.45 -5.57 4.78
C MET A 34 11.63 -5.73 6.29
N ALA A 35 12.81 -6.16 6.76
CA ALA A 35 13.06 -6.42 8.19
C ALA A 35 12.76 -5.22 9.10
N ASN A 36 12.87 -3.99 8.57
CA ASN A 36 12.58 -2.75 9.31
C ASN A 36 11.31 -2.08 8.79
N ALA A 37 10.33 -2.84 8.34
CA ALA A 37 9.03 -2.32 7.90
C ALA A 37 7.94 -2.67 8.90
N ALA A 38 7.00 -1.74 9.09
CA ALA A 38 5.73 -2.00 9.76
C ALA A 38 4.64 -2.17 8.72
N ILE A 39 3.74 -3.12 8.92
CA ILE A 39 2.63 -3.40 8.04
C ILE A 39 1.34 -3.15 8.80
N ILE A 40 0.49 -2.31 8.24
CA ILE A 40 -0.83 -2.02 8.77
C ILE A 40 -1.86 -2.60 7.81
N ILE A 41 -2.65 -3.53 8.29
CA ILE A 41 -3.74 -4.14 7.52
C ILE A 41 -5.04 -3.45 7.89
N ASN A 42 -5.64 -2.77 6.92
CA ASN A 42 -6.93 -2.12 7.05
C ASN A 42 -7.99 -2.98 6.37
N GLU A 43 -8.33 -4.11 6.98
CA GLU A 43 -9.35 -5.00 6.46
C GLU A 43 -10.55 -5.08 7.41
N PHE A 44 -11.73 -4.74 6.88
CA PHE A 44 -13.01 -5.04 7.51
C PHE A 44 -13.42 -6.46 7.08
N GLY A 45 -13.10 -7.47 7.88
CA GLY A 45 -13.47 -8.86 7.59
C GLY A 45 -12.28 -9.82 7.66
N GLU A 46 -12.55 -11.09 7.66
CA GLU A 46 -11.66 -12.20 7.96
C GLU A 46 -10.24 -12.07 7.38
N VAL A 47 -9.28 -12.20 8.27
CA VAL A 47 -7.84 -12.05 8.04
C VAL A 47 -7.34 -13.01 6.96
N GLY A 48 -6.95 -12.49 5.80
CA GLY A 48 -6.41 -13.27 4.68
C GLY A 48 -4.90 -13.51 4.71
N LEU A 49 -4.20 -13.23 5.80
CA LEU A 49 -2.81 -13.70 5.99
C LEU A 49 -2.86 -15.15 6.53
N ASP A 50 -2.17 -16.07 5.86
CA ASP A 50 -2.06 -17.46 6.30
C ASP A 50 -1.70 -17.50 7.79
N HIS A 51 -2.55 -18.17 8.58
CA HIS A 51 -2.38 -18.36 10.02
C HIS A 51 -1.00 -18.91 10.41
N ASP A 52 -0.30 -19.56 9.49
CA ASP A 52 1.03 -20.12 9.69
C ASP A 52 2.15 -19.06 9.82
N LEU A 53 1.86 -17.78 9.53
CA LEU A 53 2.82 -16.67 9.67
C LEU A 53 2.58 -15.84 10.94
N ILE A 54 1.50 -16.11 11.68
CA ILE A 54 1.06 -15.30 12.81
C ILE A 54 0.94 -16.19 14.04
N GLU A 55 1.86 -16.08 14.99
CA GLU A 55 1.61 -16.56 16.35
C GLU A 55 0.56 -15.65 17.00
N THR A 56 -0.60 -16.22 17.31
CA THR A 56 -1.72 -15.51 17.92
C THR A 56 -1.40 -15.13 19.37
N THR A 57 -1.08 -13.87 19.58
CA THR A 57 -1.14 -13.24 20.89
C THR A 57 -2.36 -12.31 20.94
N ASP A 58 -2.96 -12.12 22.12
CA ASP A 58 -4.10 -11.20 22.33
C ASP A 58 -3.77 -9.73 22.02
N GLU A 59 -2.53 -9.43 21.67
CA GLU A 59 -2.06 -8.11 21.26
C GLU A 59 -2.07 -7.98 19.74
N LYS A 60 -2.71 -6.92 19.26
CA LYS A 60 -2.97 -6.60 17.83
C LYS A 60 -1.75 -6.10 17.06
N VAL A 61 -0.56 -6.28 17.57
CA VAL A 61 0.74 -5.98 16.92
C VAL A 61 1.62 -7.20 17.03
N ILE A 62 2.04 -7.75 15.91
CA ILE A 62 2.81 -8.99 15.82
C ILE A 62 4.12 -8.69 15.11
N GLU A 63 5.22 -9.15 15.70
CA GLU A 63 6.52 -9.14 15.04
C GLU A 63 6.70 -10.47 14.29
N LEU A 64 6.96 -10.39 12.98
CA LEU A 64 7.17 -11.56 12.12
C LEU A 64 8.61 -12.07 12.26
N GLN A 65 8.88 -13.33 11.90
CA GLN A 65 10.20 -13.98 12.03
C GLN A 65 11.35 -13.24 11.34
N ASN A 66 11.07 -12.38 10.37
CA ASN A 66 12.06 -11.54 9.67
C ASN A 66 12.26 -10.16 10.31
N GLY A 67 11.64 -9.86 11.47
CA GLY A 67 11.68 -8.56 12.14
C GLY A 67 10.68 -7.52 11.61
N CYS A 68 9.82 -7.90 10.68
CA CYS A 68 8.73 -7.04 10.21
C CYS A 68 7.60 -6.99 11.24
N ILE A 69 7.00 -5.81 11.46
CA ILE A 69 5.90 -5.62 12.41
C ILE A 69 4.59 -5.64 11.64
N CYS A 70 3.61 -6.44 12.08
CA CYS A 70 2.26 -6.47 11.51
C CYS A 70 1.24 -6.01 12.55
N CYS A 71 0.33 -5.11 12.17
CA CYS A 71 -0.79 -4.69 13.01
C CYS A 71 -2.05 -4.46 12.18
N THR A 72 -3.21 -4.62 12.84
CA THR A 72 -4.51 -4.35 12.22
C THR A 72 -5.03 -2.99 12.71
N ILE A 73 -5.61 -2.20 11.79
CA ILE A 73 -6.25 -0.93 12.17
C ILE A 73 -7.50 -1.23 12.98
N GLN A 74 -7.55 -0.64 14.18
CA GLN A 74 -8.74 -0.59 15.01
C GLN A 74 -9.10 0.86 15.27
N GLY A 75 -10.13 1.34 14.60
CA GLY A 75 -10.56 2.73 14.70
C GLY A 75 -9.86 3.65 13.69
N ASP A 76 -9.29 4.75 14.17
CA ASP A 76 -8.69 5.78 13.31
C ASP A 76 -7.22 5.49 12.98
N LEU A 77 -6.86 5.64 11.69
CA LEU A 77 -5.51 5.47 11.17
C LEU A 77 -4.47 6.35 11.89
N LYS A 78 -4.84 7.62 12.18
CA LYS A 78 -3.96 8.55 12.90
C LYS A 78 -3.58 7.97 14.27
N THR A 79 -4.57 7.52 15.01
CA THR A 79 -4.37 6.91 16.33
C THR A 79 -3.50 5.66 16.26
N THR A 80 -3.73 4.80 15.25
CA THR A 80 -2.93 3.59 15.01
C THR A 80 -1.46 3.93 14.77
N LEU A 81 -1.17 4.87 13.86
CA LEU A 81 0.19 5.30 13.54
C LEU A 81 0.91 5.92 14.75
N LEU A 82 0.23 6.77 15.52
CA LEU A 82 0.81 7.39 16.73
C LEU A 82 1.05 6.35 17.84
N ASN A 83 0.18 5.37 18.00
CA ASN A 83 0.36 4.29 18.97
C ASN A 83 1.53 3.37 18.59
N LEU A 84 1.69 3.07 17.30
CA LEU A 84 2.81 2.28 16.80
C LEU A 84 4.15 2.97 17.10
N LEU A 85 4.23 4.29 16.93
CA LEU A 85 5.41 5.07 17.34
C LEU A 85 5.68 4.99 18.84
N LYS A 86 4.64 5.16 19.67
CA LYS A 86 4.80 5.06 21.13
C LYS A 86 5.31 3.68 21.56
N LYS A 87 4.85 2.62 20.90
CA LYS A 87 5.34 1.25 21.16
C LYS A 87 6.81 1.12 20.76
N MET A 88 7.22 1.67 19.63
CA MET A 88 8.63 1.70 19.20
C MET A 88 9.50 2.49 20.20
N GLU A 89 9.04 3.64 20.70
CA GLU A 89 9.76 4.43 21.71
C GLU A 89 9.94 3.69 23.04
N LYS A 90 8.96 2.92 23.44
CA LYS A 90 9.02 2.10 24.67
C LYS A 90 9.88 0.84 24.51
N GLY A 91 10.25 0.49 23.28
CA GLY A 91 10.92 -0.77 22.98
C GLY A 91 9.99 -1.98 22.95
N ASP A 92 8.67 -1.74 22.90
CA ASP A 92 7.66 -2.81 22.81
C ASP A 92 7.60 -3.45 21.41
N VAL A 93 8.16 -2.75 20.40
CA VAL A 93 8.31 -3.25 19.03
C VAL A 93 9.66 -2.84 18.46
N SER A 94 10.17 -3.63 17.52
CA SER A 94 11.44 -3.34 16.84
C SER A 94 11.39 -2.00 16.07
N PRO A 95 12.53 -1.29 15.95
CA PRO A 95 12.61 -0.06 15.18
C PRO A 95 12.25 -0.29 13.71
N PHE A 96 11.40 0.58 13.15
CA PHE A 96 11.04 0.56 11.73
C PHE A 96 11.31 1.92 11.08
N ASN A 97 11.57 1.91 9.80
CA ASN A 97 11.82 3.10 8.97
C ASN A 97 10.86 3.23 7.79
N HIS A 98 9.97 2.27 7.61
CA HIS A 98 8.96 2.27 6.57
C HIS A 98 7.65 1.65 7.08
N VAL A 99 6.51 2.14 6.57
CA VAL A 99 5.18 1.60 6.86
C VAL A 99 4.48 1.27 5.55
N ILE A 100 3.91 0.09 5.45
CA ILE A 100 2.99 -0.28 4.36
C ILE A 100 1.58 -0.37 4.94
N ILE A 101 0.65 0.38 4.35
CA ILE A 101 -0.77 0.32 4.71
C ILE A 101 -1.49 -0.46 3.60
N GLU A 102 -1.91 -1.69 3.89
CA GLU A 102 -2.78 -2.46 2.98
C GLU A 102 -4.23 -2.06 3.18
N THR A 103 -4.92 -1.76 2.08
CA THR A 103 -6.35 -1.41 2.08
C THR A 103 -7.21 -2.59 1.64
N THR A 104 -8.50 -2.57 2.01
CA THR A 104 -9.49 -3.49 1.44
C THR A 104 -9.61 -3.32 -0.07
N GLY A 105 -10.09 -4.37 -0.76
CA GLY A 105 -10.20 -4.36 -2.22
C GLY A 105 -11.19 -3.34 -2.79
N LEU A 106 -12.12 -2.84 -1.98
CA LEU A 106 -13.10 -1.82 -2.37
C LEU A 106 -12.74 -0.42 -1.84
N ALA A 107 -11.64 -0.29 -1.07
CA ALA A 107 -11.30 0.97 -0.45
C ALA A 107 -10.87 2.02 -1.48
N ASP A 108 -11.37 3.23 -1.29
CA ASP A 108 -10.81 4.43 -1.88
C ASP A 108 -9.52 4.79 -1.10
N PRO A 109 -8.35 4.92 -1.74
CA PRO A 109 -7.12 5.29 -1.05
C PRO A 109 -7.09 6.77 -0.60
N VAL A 110 -7.99 7.60 -1.13
CA VAL A 110 -7.99 9.05 -0.89
C VAL A 110 -8.13 9.44 0.58
N PRO A 111 -9.04 8.87 1.39
CA PRO A 111 -9.15 9.20 2.80
C PRO A 111 -7.87 8.92 3.60
N ILE A 112 -7.14 7.85 3.25
CA ILE A 112 -5.85 7.53 3.87
C ILE A 112 -4.82 8.61 3.55
N ILE A 113 -4.68 8.95 2.27
CA ILE A 113 -3.77 9.99 1.80
C ILE A 113 -4.12 11.33 2.42
N HIS A 114 -5.40 11.68 2.47
CA HIS A 114 -5.88 12.91 3.10
C HIS A 114 -5.49 12.98 4.59
N THR A 115 -5.72 11.92 5.35
CA THR A 115 -5.32 11.86 6.78
C THR A 115 -3.82 12.10 6.95
N LEU A 116 -2.99 11.49 6.09
CA LEU A 116 -1.54 11.70 6.13
C LEU A 116 -1.13 13.12 5.74
N MET A 117 -1.84 13.75 4.79
CA MET A 117 -1.54 15.09 4.29
C MET A 117 -2.04 16.22 5.19
N THR A 118 -3.05 15.98 6.03
CA THR A 118 -3.67 17.06 6.84
C THR A 118 -3.30 17.00 8.31
N SER A 119 -2.87 15.85 8.82
CA SER A 119 -2.47 15.70 10.22
C SER A 119 -1.06 16.23 10.45
N LEU A 120 -0.94 17.39 11.10
CA LEU A 120 0.35 18.00 11.44
C LEU A 120 1.24 17.08 12.31
N ASP A 121 0.62 16.27 13.18
CA ASP A 121 1.35 15.32 14.03
C ASP A 121 2.02 14.23 13.17
N LEU A 122 1.29 13.71 12.16
CA LEU A 122 1.82 12.67 11.27
C LEU A 122 2.88 13.24 10.33
N GLN A 123 2.67 14.42 9.75
CA GLN A 123 3.62 15.05 8.81
C GLN A 123 5.00 15.33 9.40
N ARG A 124 5.10 15.49 10.73
CA ARG A 124 6.39 15.70 11.42
C ARG A 124 7.25 14.46 11.47
N ILE A 125 6.66 13.28 11.27
CA ILE A 125 7.26 11.98 11.53
C ILE A 125 7.25 11.13 10.27
N TYR A 126 6.13 11.15 9.54
CA TYR A 126 5.86 10.34 8.37
C TYR A 126 5.89 11.16 7.09
N SER A 127 6.35 10.54 6.01
CA SER A 127 6.23 11.07 4.65
C SER A 127 5.53 10.05 3.75
N ILE A 128 4.70 10.51 2.83
CA ILE A 128 4.09 9.61 1.84
C ILE A 128 5.14 9.25 0.80
N ASP A 129 5.46 7.95 0.69
CA ASP A 129 6.37 7.41 -0.33
C ASP A 129 5.63 7.18 -1.66
N GLY A 130 4.40 6.70 -1.61
CA GLY A 130 3.57 6.54 -2.79
C GLY A 130 2.38 5.60 -2.60
N VAL A 131 1.55 5.56 -3.64
CA VAL A 131 0.40 4.63 -3.77
C VAL A 131 0.76 3.54 -4.77
N ILE A 132 0.70 2.30 -4.31
CA ILE A 132 0.97 1.10 -5.09
C ILE A 132 -0.37 0.39 -5.32
N THR A 133 -0.78 0.26 -6.58
CA THR A 133 -2.03 -0.43 -6.92
C THR A 133 -1.73 -1.77 -7.58
N VAL A 134 -2.31 -2.84 -7.05
CA VAL A 134 -2.21 -4.18 -7.65
C VAL A 134 -3.37 -4.39 -8.61
N VAL A 135 -3.06 -4.76 -9.85
CA VAL A 135 -4.03 -5.00 -10.93
C VAL A 135 -3.85 -6.41 -11.47
N ASP A 136 -4.93 -7.17 -11.53
CA ASP A 136 -4.96 -8.53 -12.08
C ASP A 136 -4.81 -8.47 -13.61
N ALA A 137 -3.77 -9.07 -14.16
CA ALA A 137 -3.52 -9.06 -15.60
C ALA A 137 -4.60 -9.81 -16.41
N ILE A 138 -5.32 -10.75 -15.78
CA ILE A 138 -6.37 -11.54 -16.45
C ILE A 138 -7.70 -10.79 -16.42
N ASN A 139 -8.11 -10.32 -15.24
CA ASN A 139 -9.45 -9.78 -15.01
C ASN A 139 -9.49 -8.24 -14.98
N GLY A 140 -8.34 -7.57 -15.05
CA GLY A 140 -8.26 -6.10 -14.86
C GLY A 140 -9.12 -5.31 -15.84
N ASP A 141 -9.19 -5.74 -17.11
CA ASP A 141 -10.00 -5.04 -18.11
C ASP A 141 -11.50 -5.14 -17.83
N SER A 142 -12.03 -6.33 -17.50
CA SER A 142 -13.42 -6.53 -17.10
C SER A 142 -13.72 -5.82 -15.79
N THR A 143 -12.79 -5.81 -14.85
CA THR A 143 -12.90 -5.09 -13.58
C THR A 143 -13.07 -3.59 -13.80
N TYR A 144 -12.29 -2.98 -14.69
CA TYR A 144 -12.45 -1.55 -15.02
C TYR A 144 -13.78 -1.21 -15.71
N ASN A 145 -14.39 -2.18 -16.42
CA ASN A 145 -15.70 -1.97 -17.02
C ASN A 145 -16.83 -2.01 -15.99
N ALA A 146 -16.65 -2.77 -14.92
CA ALA A 146 -17.70 -3.05 -13.94
C ALA A 146 -17.60 -2.17 -12.67
N HIS A 147 -16.40 -1.64 -12.35
CA HIS A 147 -16.12 -1.04 -11.04
C HIS A 147 -15.32 0.25 -11.14
N GLU A 148 -15.95 1.36 -10.78
CA GLU A 148 -15.31 2.69 -10.74
C GLU A 148 -14.19 2.76 -9.70
N GLU A 149 -14.28 2.00 -8.60
CA GLU A 149 -13.28 1.94 -7.55
C GLU A 149 -11.92 1.47 -8.10
N ALA A 150 -11.93 0.47 -8.99
CA ALA A 150 -10.71 -0.02 -9.62
C ALA A 150 -10.08 1.04 -10.54
N VAL A 151 -10.90 1.82 -11.25
CA VAL A 151 -10.45 2.94 -12.07
C VAL A 151 -9.83 4.02 -11.19
N LYS A 152 -10.49 4.39 -10.08
CA LYS A 152 -9.98 5.36 -9.11
C LYS A 152 -8.65 4.90 -8.51
N GLN A 153 -8.57 3.66 -8.01
CA GLN A 153 -7.33 3.10 -7.46
C GLN A 153 -6.17 3.19 -8.47
N THR A 154 -6.45 2.95 -9.76
CA THR A 154 -5.45 3.07 -10.84
C THR A 154 -5.06 4.51 -11.11
N ALA A 155 -6.02 5.45 -11.10
CA ALA A 155 -5.75 6.87 -11.32
C ALA A 155 -4.89 7.48 -10.21
N PHE A 156 -5.06 7.02 -8.96
CA PHE A 156 -4.27 7.46 -7.81
C PHE A 156 -2.89 6.81 -7.71
N ALA A 157 -2.64 5.72 -8.43
CA ALA A 157 -1.39 4.99 -8.33
C ALA A 157 -0.17 5.82 -8.75
N ASP A 158 0.91 5.71 -7.99
CA ASP A 158 2.26 6.11 -8.41
C ASP A 158 2.96 4.94 -9.10
N ARG A 159 2.62 3.72 -8.66
CA ARG A 159 3.09 2.46 -9.25
C ARG A 159 1.96 1.47 -9.37
N ILE A 160 1.97 0.69 -10.43
CA ILE A 160 1.07 -0.43 -10.63
C ILE A 160 1.87 -1.71 -10.69
N ILE A 161 1.45 -2.68 -9.90
CA ILE A 161 1.92 -4.06 -10.00
C ILE A 161 0.89 -4.82 -10.82
N LEU A 162 1.28 -5.26 -12.02
CA LEU A 162 0.48 -6.24 -12.76
C LEU A 162 0.75 -7.62 -12.20
N SER A 163 -0.21 -8.17 -11.49
CA SER A 163 -0.18 -9.54 -10.96
C SER A 163 -0.62 -10.55 -12.02
N LYS A 164 -0.33 -11.82 -11.79
CA LYS A 164 -0.77 -12.94 -12.63
C LYS A 164 -0.30 -12.86 -14.10
N THR A 165 0.80 -12.13 -14.35
CA THR A 165 1.37 -12.00 -15.70
C THR A 165 2.00 -13.27 -16.20
N ASP A 166 2.26 -14.23 -15.31
CA ASP A 166 2.79 -15.56 -15.60
C ASP A 166 1.76 -16.51 -16.22
N ILE A 167 0.48 -16.24 -16.06
CA ILE A 167 -0.63 -17.05 -16.56
C ILE A 167 -1.53 -16.30 -17.56
N ALA A 168 -1.36 -14.99 -17.70
CA ALA A 168 -2.07 -14.18 -18.69
C ALA A 168 -1.35 -14.25 -20.05
N ASP A 169 -2.12 -14.27 -21.14
CA ASP A 169 -1.53 -14.17 -22.46
C ASP A 169 -0.96 -12.77 -22.74
N LYS A 170 0.03 -12.70 -23.62
CA LYS A 170 0.74 -11.45 -23.91
C LYS A 170 -0.19 -10.36 -24.48
N GLY A 171 -1.15 -10.73 -25.31
CA GLY A 171 -2.09 -9.79 -25.92
C GLY A 171 -2.96 -9.10 -24.87
N THR A 172 -3.47 -9.88 -23.92
CA THR A 172 -4.25 -9.38 -22.77
C THR A 172 -3.41 -8.43 -21.91
N VAL A 173 -2.18 -8.81 -21.56
CA VAL A 173 -1.25 -7.96 -20.80
C VAL A 173 -0.97 -6.64 -21.53
N ASP A 174 -0.73 -6.68 -22.82
CA ASP A 174 -0.41 -5.49 -23.63
C ASP A 174 -1.64 -4.57 -23.77
N ALA A 175 -2.84 -5.12 -23.97
CA ALA A 175 -4.09 -4.36 -24.03
C ALA A 175 -4.39 -3.67 -22.69
N LEU A 176 -4.29 -4.40 -21.57
CA LEU A 176 -4.49 -3.86 -20.24
C LEU A 176 -3.44 -2.78 -19.90
N THR A 177 -2.19 -2.98 -20.29
CA THR A 177 -1.13 -1.98 -20.11
C THR A 177 -1.48 -0.66 -20.82
N LYS A 178 -1.99 -0.73 -22.06
CA LYS A 178 -2.45 0.46 -22.80
C LYS A 178 -3.62 1.13 -22.08
N ARG A 179 -4.58 0.36 -21.60
CA ARG A 179 -5.72 0.90 -20.85
C ARG A 179 -5.30 1.57 -19.56
N ILE A 180 -4.41 0.96 -18.78
CA ILE A 180 -3.84 1.59 -17.59
C ILE A 180 -3.18 2.93 -17.93
N LYS A 181 -2.40 2.96 -18.99
CA LYS A 181 -1.75 4.21 -19.44
C LYS A 181 -2.73 5.26 -19.94
N SER A 182 -3.92 4.89 -20.41
CA SER A 182 -4.98 5.86 -20.75
C SER A 182 -5.65 6.44 -19.50
N ILE A 183 -5.73 5.69 -18.40
CA ILE A 183 -6.25 6.15 -17.11
C ILE A 183 -5.21 7.01 -16.38
N ASN A 184 -3.96 6.54 -16.35
CA ASN A 184 -2.86 7.19 -15.64
C ASN A 184 -1.58 7.15 -16.52
N PRO A 185 -1.35 8.17 -17.36
CA PRO A 185 -0.25 8.20 -18.34
C PRO A 185 1.14 8.13 -17.71
N LYS A 186 1.30 8.71 -16.50
CA LYS A 186 2.60 8.82 -15.82
C LYS A 186 2.95 7.63 -14.95
N VAL A 187 2.01 6.73 -14.67
CA VAL A 187 2.22 5.62 -13.74
C VAL A 187 3.34 4.68 -14.18
N THR A 188 4.18 4.26 -13.24
CA THR A 188 5.16 3.19 -13.47
C THR A 188 4.48 1.83 -13.34
N ILE A 189 4.62 0.97 -14.36
CA ILE A 189 4.02 -0.38 -14.37
C ILE A 189 5.13 -1.41 -14.17
N ILE A 190 4.95 -2.27 -13.17
CA ILE A 190 5.87 -3.35 -12.81
C ILE A 190 5.12 -4.66 -13.00
N LYS A 191 5.64 -5.54 -13.86
CA LYS A 191 5.08 -6.89 -14.05
C LYS A 191 5.59 -7.78 -12.93
N SER A 192 4.67 -8.40 -12.20
CA SER A 192 5.01 -9.38 -11.16
C SER A 192 4.98 -10.76 -11.79
N ASP A 193 6.14 -11.37 -11.94
CA ASP A 193 6.23 -12.82 -12.06
C ASP A 193 6.46 -13.43 -10.67
N LYS A 194 6.18 -14.73 -10.51
CA LYS A 194 6.11 -15.42 -9.20
C LYS A 194 7.36 -15.26 -8.31
N ASN A 195 8.49 -14.76 -8.83
CA ASN A 195 9.79 -14.85 -8.18
C ASN A 195 10.54 -13.52 -7.98
N SER A 196 10.06 -12.38 -8.48
CA SER A 196 10.88 -11.18 -8.45
C SER A 196 10.07 -9.88 -8.43
N LEU A 197 9.54 -9.53 -7.27
CA LEU A 197 9.06 -8.18 -7.02
C LEU A 197 10.11 -7.45 -6.15
N PRO A 198 11.07 -6.73 -6.74
CA PRO A 198 12.13 -6.12 -5.96
C PRO A 198 11.57 -4.95 -5.12
N VAL A 199 11.72 -5.05 -3.80
CA VAL A 199 11.32 -4.00 -2.83
C VAL A 199 11.87 -2.63 -3.25
N SER A 200 13.10 -2.57 -3.75
CA SER A 200 13.76 -1.33 -4.19
C SER A 200 13.07 -0.59 -5.33
N LYS A 201 12.20 -1.26 -6.09
CA LYS A 201 11.37 -0.62 -7.14
C LYS A 201 10.01 -0.15 -6.63
N LEU A 202 9.67 -0.50 -5.40
CA LEU A 202 8.34 -0.26 -4.83
C LEU A 202 8.35 0.73 -3.69
N LEU A 203 9.38 0.67 -2.84
CA LEU A 203 9.44 1.41 -1.58
C LEU A 203 10.67 2.31 -1.51
N GLY A 204 10.58 3.37 -0.70
CA GLY A 204 11.69 4.27 -0.39
C GLY A 204 12.08 5.20 -1.54
N LEU A 205 11.20 5.41 -2.51
CA LEU A 205 11.51 6.24 -3.68
C LEU A 205 11.08 7.71 -3.51
N ASN A 206 10.27 8.01 -2.48
CA ASN A 206 9.71 9.34 -2.19
C ASN A 206 9.09 10.02 -3.44
N ASP A 207 8.44 9.21 -4.29
CA ASP A 207 7.88 9.66 -5.57
C ASP A 207 6.53 10.34 -5.45
N TYR A 208 5.92 10.33 -4.26
CA TYR A 208 4.62 10.94 -4.08
C TYR A 208 4.70 12.45 -4.28
N ASN A 209 4.06 12.93 -5.36
CA ASN A 209 3.91 14.35 -5.61
C ASN A 209 2.47 14.63 -6.06
N PRO A 210 1.66 15.31 -5.24
CA PRO A 210 0.27 15.66 -5.58
C PRO A 210 0.16 16.46 -6.88
N GLN A 211 1.18 17.26 -7.20
CA GLN A 211 1.24 18.08 -8.41
C GLN A 211 1.37 17.25 -9.70
N ASN A 212 1.92 16.02 -9.58
CA ASN A 212 2.07 15.10 -10.71
C ASN A 212 0.81 14.30 -11.02
N LYS A 213 -0.21 14.36 -10.15
CA LYS A 213 -1.49 13.67 -10.37
C LYS A 213 -2.30 14.38 -11.45
N GLU A 214 -3.08 13.62 -12.21
CA GLU A 214 -4.02 14.16 -13.19
C GLU A 214 -5.01 15.13 -12.51
N TRP A 215 -5.52 16.10 -13.28
CA TRP A 215 -6.40 17.13 -12.73
C TRP A 215 -7.64 16.58 -11.98
N LYS A 216 -8.23 15.48 -12.47
CA LYS A 216 -9.35 14.79 -11.80
C LYS A 216 -8.96 14.27 -10.42
N VAL A 217 -7.78 13.69 -10.29
CA VAL A 217 -7.24 13.21 -9.02
C VAL A 217 -7.00 14.38 -8.06
N ARG A 218 -6.48 15.50 -8.58
CA ARG A 218 -6.30 16.73 -7.79
C ARG A 218 -7.64 17.31 -7.35
N GLU A 219 -8.65 17.28 -8.21
CA GLU A 219 -10.01 17.70 -7.88
C GLU A 219 -10.59 16.82 -6.76
N TRP A 220 -10.47 15.50 -6.85
CA TRP A 220 -10.91 14.60 -5.77
C TRP A 220 -10.17 14.86 -4.45
N LEU A 221 -8.88 15.13 -4.49
CA LEU A 221 -8.12 15.51 -3.29
C LEU A 221 -8.57 16.88 -2.74
N SER A 222 -9.00 17.81 -3.58
CA SER A 222 -9.46 19.13 -3.15
C SER A 222 -10.87 19.14 -2.58
N LEU A 223 -11.76 18.27 -3.07
CA LEU A 223 -13.14 18.15 -2.57
C LEU A 223 -13.24 17.62 -1.13
N ILE A 224 -12.16 17.04 -0.61
CA ILE A 224 -12.08 16.56 0.77
C ILE A 224 -11.80 17.69 1.78
N HIS A 225 -11.57 18.92 1.29
CA HIS A 225 -11.31 20.10 2.13
C HIS A 225 -12.60 20.87 2.54
N ILE A 226 -13.79 20.32 2.27
CA ILE A 226 -15.06 20.95 2.67
C ILE A 226 -15.58 20.32 3.96
#